data_712ce5d581d7cd21f451bb27700f2cfc
#
_entry.id   712ce5d581d7cd21f451bb27700f2cfc
#
_cell.length_a   1.000
_cell.length_b   1.000
_cell.length_c   1.000
_cell.angle_alpha   90.00
_cell.angle_beta   90.00
_cell.angle_gamma   90.00
#
_symmetry.space_group_name_H-M   'P 1'
#
loop_
_entity.id
_entity.type
_entity.pdbx_description
1 polymer ?
#
loop_
_entity_poly.entity_id
_entity_poly.type
_entity_poly.pdbx_seq_one_letter_code
_entity_poly.pdbx_strand_id
1 'polypeptide(L)'
;MLLRLPSLFEGGEDHERACSIAARIRELSQFLVQDLKVTDLGARWPGRVTWHDACHTLRELDIHSEPRQLLSEVRDLEQVEAIGCDTCCGFGGTFAVKHAEVSVAMADWKIRHIEEAGVTAVVSSDVSCLLQLGGRLKEMGSKVRALHLAEVLNTR
;
A
#
# COMPACT_ATOMS: atom_id res chain seq x y z
N MET A 1 10.79 -4.20 -8.18
CA MET A 1 11.62 -5.40 -8.35
C MET A 1 11.06 -6.30 -9.45
N LEU A 2 9.79 -6.64 -9.42
CA LEU A 2 9.07 -7.45 -10.40
C LEU A 2 9.33 -7.07 -11.86
N LEU A 3 9.04 -5.82 -12.19
CA LEU A 3 9.15 -5.30 -13.57
C LEU A 3 10.59 -5.10 -14.05
N ARG A 4 11.56 -5.05 -13.12
CA ARG A 4 12.96 -4.77 -13.44
C ARG A 4 13.85 -6.02 -13.46
N LEU A 5 13.35 -7.16 -12.96
CA LEU A 5 14.14 -8.38 -12.92
C LEU A 5 14.62 -8.81 -14.32
N PRO A 6 13.77 -8.85 -15.36
CA PRO A 6 14.22 -9.19 -16.71
C PRO A 6 15.30 -8.25 -17.26
N SER A 7 15.17 -6.94 -17.04
CA SER A 7 16.12 -5.96 -17.57
C SER A 7 17.51 -6.04 -16.92
N LEU A 8 17.63 -6.60 -15.72
CA LEU A 8 18.92 -6.84 -15.07
C LEU A 8 19.73 -7.96 -15.75
N PHE A 9 19.07 -8.81 -16.50
CA PHE A 9 19.65 -9.96 -17.21
C PHE A 9 19.54 -9.82 -18.73
N GLU A 10 19.23 -8.64 -19.23
CA GLU A 10 19.08 -8.39 -20.66
C GLU A 10 20.38 -8.72 -21.41
N GLY A 11 20.26 -9.53 -22.47
CA GLY A 11 21.40 -10.02 -23.25
C GLY A 11 22.24 -11.13 -22.61
N GLY A 12 21.89 -11.59 -21.41
CA GLY A 12 22.56 -12.69 -20.71
C GLY A 12 21.84 -14.04 -20.85
N GLU A 13 22.53 -15.12 -20.50
CA GLU A 13 21.99 -16.51 -20.57
C GLU A 13 20.77 -16.70 -19.62
N ASP A 14 20.69 -15.94 -18.53
CA ASP A 14 19.61 -16.03 -17.54
C ASP A 14 18.39 -15.16 -17.86
N HIS A 15 18.35 -14.46 -19.00
CA HIS A 15 17.24 -13.53 -19.32
C HIS A 15 15.88 -14.25 -19.39
N GLU A 16 15.79 -15.38 -20.08
CA GLU A 16 14.53 -16.15 -20.18
C GLU A 16 14.07 -16.64 -18.80
N ARG A 17 15.01 -17.07 -17.97
CA ARG A 17 14.72 -17.49 -16.59
C ARG A 17 14.23 -16.33 -15.74
N ALA A 18 14.83 -15.14 -15.86
CA ALA A 18 14.40 -13.93 -15.19
C ALA A 18 12.99 -13.53 -15.61
N CYS A 19 12.66 -13.60 -16.91
CA CYS A 19 11.32 -13.36 -17.44
C CYS A 19 10.30 -14.35 -16.84
N SER A 20 10.64 -15.65 -16.83
CA SER A 20 9.77 -16.70 -16.28
C SER A 20 9.49 -16.49 -14.77
N ILE A 21 10.50 -16.09 -14.01
CA ILE A 21 10.33 -15.78 -12.59
C ILE A 21 9.45 -14.53 -12.43
N ALA A 22 9.76 -13.43 -13.14
CA ALA A 22 9.00 -12.20 -13.06
C ALA A 22 7.51 -12.39 -13.38
N ALA A 23 7.19 -13.21 -14.38
CA ALA A 23 5.83 -13.54 -14.77
C ALA A 23 5.02 -14.28 -13.67
N ARG A 24 5.70 -14.90 -12.71
CA ARG A 24 5.10 -15.69 -11.62
C ARG A 24 4.96 -14.94 -10.31
N ILE A 25 5.64 -13.78 -10.18
CA ILE A 25 5.55 -12.98 -8.97
C ILE A 25 4.25 -12.16 -9.01
N ARG A 26 3.52 -12.14 -7.90
CA ARG A 26 2.28 -11.38 -7.72
C ARG A 26 2.38 -10.54 -6.44
N GLU A 27 1.73 -9.40 -6.44
CA GLU A 27 1.44 -8.68 -5.22
C GLU A 27 0.30 -9.41 -4.47
N LEU A 28 0.22 -9.24 -3.15
CA LEU A 28 -0.69 -10.00 -2.29
C LEU A 28 -2.15 -9.88 -2.73
N SER A 29 -2.64 -8.68 -2.96
CA SER A 29 -4.04 -8.46 -3.35
C SER A 29 -4.34 -9.00 -4.73
N GLN A 30 -3.43 -8.86 -5.70
CA GLN A 30 -3.53 -9.50 -7.00
C GLN A 30 -3.63 -11.01 -6.87
N PHE A 31 -2.75 -11.62 -6.08
CA PHE A 31 -2.73 -13.07 -5.90
C PHE A 31 -4.04 -13.59 -5.32
N LEU A 32 -4.55 -12.93 -4.28
CA LEU A 32 -5.81 -13.33 -3.65
C LEU A 32 -6.99 -13.18 -4.60
N VAL A 33 -7.14 -12.00 -5.21
CA VAL A 33 -8.33 -11.67 -6.01
C VAL A 33 -8.25 -12.28 -7.42
N GLN A 34 -7.10 -12.15 -8.10
CA GLN A 34 -7.00 -12.52 -9.51
C GLN A 34 -6.65 -13.99 -9.71
N ASP A 35 -5.72 -14.53 -8.90
CA ASP A 35 -5.27 -15.93 -9.08
C ASP A 35 -6.13 -16.89 -8.24
N LEU A 36 -6.34 -16.65 -6.96
CA LEU A 36 -7.11 -17.52 -6.08
C LEU A 36 -8.63 -17.29 -6.14
N LYS A 37 -9.10 -16.15 -6.67
CA LYS A 37 -10.51 -15.75 -6.72
C LYS A 37 -11.15 -15.70 -5.32
N VAL A 38 -10.39 -15.29 -4.31
CA VAL A 38 -10.82 -15.18 -2.92
C VAL A 38 -10.83 -13.70 -2.53
N THR A 39 -11.96 -13.21 -2.05
CA THR A 39 -12.12 -11.85 -1.51
C THR A 39 -12.47 -11.85 -0.03
N ASP A 40 -13.28 -12.81 0.44
CA ASP A 40 -13.62 -12.98 1.86
C ASP A 40 -12.67 -13.97 2.53
N LEU A 41 -11.86 -13.46 3.47
CA LEU A 41 -10.95 -14.24 4.31
C LEU A 41 -11.48 -14.45 5.73
N GLY A 42 -12.74 -14.08 5.98
CA GLY A 42 -13.37 -14.14 7.30
C GLY A 42 -12.83 -13.13 8.29
N ALA A 43 -12.18 -12.07 7.81
CA ALA A 43 -11.61 -11.03 8.66
C ALA A 43 -12.70 -10.14 9.28
N ARG A 44 -12.39 -9.54 10.44
CA ARG A 44 -13.25 -8.59 11.13
C ARG A 44 -12.43 -7.42 11.68
N TRP A 45 -12.82 -6.20 11.33
CA TRP A 45 -12.17 -4.98 11.80
C TRP A 45 -13.22 -3.91 12.13
N PRO A 46 -13.57 -3.70 13.40
CA PRO A 46 -14.54 -2.68 13.76
C PRO A 46 -13.93 -1.30 13.65
N GLY A 47 -14.31 -0.53 12.64
CA GLY A 47 -13.87 0.85 12.46
C GLY A 47 -13.75 1.31 11.03
N ARG A 48 -13.37 2.58 10.89
CA ARG A 48 -13.22 3.26 9.61
C ARG A 48 -11.76 3.25 9.18
N VAL A 49 -11.50 2.88 7.95
CA VAL A 49 -10.16 2.87 7.36
C VAL A 49 -10.13 3.60 6.03
N THR A 50 -8.97 4.14 5.66
CA THR A 50 -8.71 4.61 4.30
C THR A 50 -7.60 3.79 3.66
N TRP A 51 -7.71 3.59 2.35
CA TRP A 51 -6.65 2.97 1.57
C TRP A 51 -5.64 4.02 1.09
N HIS A 52 -4.35 3.71 1.16
CA HIS A 52 -3.29 4.47 0.52
C HIS A 52 -2.77 3.71 -0.69
N ASP A 53 -3.03 4.23 -1.88
CA ASP A 53 -2.47 3.73 -3.12
C ASP A 53 -0.97 4.07 -3.20
N ALA A 54 -0.13 3.09 -2.92
CA ALA A 54 1.30 3.28 -3.09
C ALA A 54 1.61 3.46 -4.58
N CYS A 55 2.44 4.46 -4.91
CA CYS A 55 2.72 4.81 -6.31
C CYS A 55 3.28 3.64 -7.13
N HIS A 56 3.98 2.73 -6.48
CA HIS A 56 4.55 1.53 -7.08
C HIS A 56 3.48 0.52 -7.50
N THR A 57 2.57 0.21 -6.58
CA THR A 57 1.48 -0.74 -6.86
C THR A 57 0.46 -0.16 -7.82
N LEU A 58 0.10 1.11 -7.65
CA LEU A 58 -0.88 1.78 -8.51
C LEU A 58 -0.37 1.98 -9.94
N ARG A 59 0.84 2.52 -10.12
CA ARG A 59 1.31 2.99 -11.43
C ARG A 59 2.14 1.96 -12.19
N GLU A 60 2.86 1.09 -11.49
CA GLU A 60 3.71 0.09 -12.11
C GLU A 60 3.01 -1.27 -12.24
N LEU A 61 2.15 -1.63 -11.29
CA LEU A 61 1.45 -2.92 -11.29
C LEU A 61 -0.03 -2.82 -11.66
N ASP A 62 -0.56 -1.61 -11.84
CA ASP A 62 -1.98 -1.32 -12.15
C ASP A 62 -2.95 -1.97 -11.13
N ILE A 63 -2.54 -1.95 -9.84
CA ILE A 63 -3.33 -2.49 -8.74
C ILE A 63 -4.09 -1.34 -8.08
N HIS A 64 -5.41 -1.36 -8.21
CA HIS A 64 -6.29 -0.34 -7.64
C HIS A 64 -7.53 -0.95 -6.98
N SER A 65 -8.22 -1.85 -7.67
CA SER A 65 -9.49 -2.43 -7.23
C SER A 65 -9.35 -3.57 -6.25
N GLU A 66 -8.28 -4.37 -6.37
CA GLU A 66 -8.08 -5.60 -5.63
C GLU A 66 -8.04 -5.39 -4.10
N PRO A 67 -7.22 -4.44 -3.58
CA PRO A 67 -7.20 -4.21 -2.15
C PRO A 67 -8.55 -3.68 -1.62
N ARG A 68 -9.26 -2.88 -2.42
CA ARG A 68 -10.59 -2.36 -2.06
C ARG A 68 -11.64 -3.46 -2.00
N GLN A 69 -11.59 -4.42 -2.94
CA GLN A 69 -12.45 -5.61 -2.91
C GLN A 69 -12.20 -6.46 -1.66
N LEU A 70 -10.94 -6.65 -1.27
CA LEU A 70 -10.60 -7.39 -0.05
C LEU A 70 -11.09 -6.67 1.20
N LEU A 71 -10.92 -5.35 1.28
CA LEU A 71 -11.36 -4.56 2.43
C LEU A 71 -12.89 -4.49 2.54
N SER A 72 -13.63 -4.51 1.40
CA SER A 72 -15.10 -4.49 1.42
C SER A 72 -15.73 -5.75 2.00
N GLU A 73 -15.01 -6.88 2.02
CA GLU A 73 -15.46 -8.14 2.60
C GLU A 73 -15.06 -8.29 4.09
N VAL A 74 -14.31 -7.33 4.65
CA VAL A 74 -13.96 -7.35 6.07
C VAL A 74 -15.15 -6.90 6.90
N ARG A 75 -15.63 -7.77 7.80
CA ARG A 75 -16.80 -7.48 8.63
C ARG A 75 -16.56 -6.30 9.57
N ASP A 76 -17.56 -5.47 9.74
CA ASP A 76 -17.58 -4.27 10.59
C ASP A 76 -16.56 -3.18 10.16
N LEU A 77 -15.97 -3.29 8.96
CA LEU A 77 -15.06 -2.30 8.40
C LEU A 77 -15.83 -1.34 7.49
N GLU A 78 -15.68 -0.04 7.73
CA GLU A 78 -16.11 1.01 6.82
C GLU A 78 -14.91 1.56 6.06
N GLN A 79 -14.89 1.38 4.74
CA GLN A 79 -13.86 1.95 3.89
C GLN A 79 -14.25 3.36 3.46
N VAL A 80 -13.34 4.32 3.68
CA VAL A 80 -13.50 5.72 3.30
C VAL A 80 -12.33 6.15 2.44
N GLU A 81 -12.60 6.74 1.30
CA GLU A 81 -11.54 7.31 0.45
C GLU A 81 -11.15 8.71 0.96
N ALA A 82 -9.93 8.83 1.50
CA ALA A 82 -9.39 10.13 1.85
C ALA A 82 -8.98 10.93 0.61
N ILE A 83 -9.03 12.24 0.68
CA ILE A 83 -8.53 13.11 -0.40
C ILE A 83 -7.06 12.79 -0.64
N GLY A 84 -6.69 12.58 -1.91
CA GLY A 84 -5.31 12.27 -2.30
C GLY A 84 -4.83 10.89 -1.86
N CYS A 85 -5.72 9.89 -1.76
CA CYS A 85 -5.34 8.50 -1.48
C CYS A 85 -4.28 7.97 -2.44
N ASP A 86 -4.26 8.44 -3.68
CA ASP A 86 -3.36 8.11 -4.78
C ASP A 86 -2.10 9.01 -4.88
N THR A 87 -1.97 10.04 -4.01
CA THR A 87 -0.78 10.90 -3.99
C THR A 87 0.38 10.22 -3.26
N CYS A 88 1.61 10.63 -3.60
CA CYS A 88 2.82 10.06 -3.00
C CYS A 88 2.88 10.35 -1.48
N CYS A 89 3.34 9.35 -0.70
CA CYS A 89 3.57 9.48 0.74
C CYS A 89 4.81 10.30 1.11
N GLY A 90 5.69 10.61 0.13
CA GLY A 90 6.93 11.35 0.36
C GLY A 90 8.15 10.49 0.68
N PHE A 91 8.03 9.15 0.83
CA PHE A 91 9.17 8.30 1.17
C PHE A 91 10.28 8.34 0.11
N GLY A 92 10.02 7.84 -1.09
CA GLY A 92 10.94 7.88 -2.24
C GLY A 92 12.36 7.33 -2.00
N GLY A 93 12.56 6.50 -0.97
CA GLY A 93 13.87 5.95 -0.61
C GLY A 93 14.87 7.04 -0.24
N THR A 94 15.91 7.23 -1.07
CA THR A 94 16.93 8.27 -0.86
C THR A 94 16.38 9.71 -0.92
N PHE A 95 15.21 9.91 -1.53
CA PHE A 95 14.54 11.20 -1.57
C PHE A 95 14.19 11.71 -0.17
N ALA A 96 13.64 10.86 0.70
CA ALA A 96 13.30 11.23 2.07
C ALA A 96 14.52 11.66 2.89
N VAL A 97 15.72 11.15 2.55
CA VAL A 97 16.97 11.53 3.22
C VAL A 97 17.55 12.82 2.62
N LYS A 98 17.58 12.93 1.29
CA LYS A 98 18.20 14.09 0.60
C LYS A 98 17.31 15.33 0.61
N HIS A 99 16.00 15.17 0.66
CA HIS A 99 14.99 16.23 0.59
C HIS A 99 13.99 16.10 1.74
N ALA A 100 14.51 15.96 2.97
CA ALA A 100 13.72 15.63 4.15
C ALA A 100 12.55 16.61 4.38
N GLU A 101 12.77 17.90 4.22
CA GLU A 101 11.72 18.93 4.40
C GLU A 101 10.56 18.75 3.43
N VAL A 102 10.87 18.46 2.15
CA VAL A 102 9.84 18.22 1.13
C VAL A 102 9.10 16.90 1.40
N SER A 103 9.84 15.85 1.77
CA SER A 103 9.28 14.56 2.15
C SER A 103 8.31 14.67 3.32
N VAL A 104 8.68 15.40 4.36
CA VAL A 104 7.84 15.67 5.53
C VAL A 104 6.61 16.48 5.14
N ALA A 105 6.75 17.53 4.34
CA ALA A 105 5.62 18.34 3.88
C ALA A 105 4.59 17.51 3.08
N MET A 106 5.06 16.57 2.24
CA MET A 106 4.19 15.64 1.51
C MET A 106 3.45 14.70 2.46
N ALA A 107 4.15 14.13 3.45
CA ALA A 107 3.54 13.27 4.45
C ALA A 107 2.50 14.04 5.30
N ASP A 108 2.81 15.27 5.72
CA ASP A 108 1.91 16.12 6.51
C ASP A 108 0.63 16.47 5.76
N TRP A 109 0.77 16.81 4.47
CA TRP A 109 -0.37 17.08 3.63
C TRP A 109 -1.30 15.86 3.57
N LYS A 110 -0.74 14.68 3.35
CA LYS A 110 -1.49 13.42 3.26
C LYS A 110 -2.13 13.04 4.59
N ILE A 111 -1.41 13.16 5.70
CA ILE A 111 -1.91 12.82 7.05
C ILE A 111 -3.09 13.72 7.42
N ARG A 112 -3.03 15.01 7.10
CA ARG A 112 -4.15 15.93 7.35
C ARG A 112 -5.44 15.43 6.69
N HIS A 113 -5.39 15.02 5.42
CA HIS A 113 -6.58 14.52 4.73
C HIS A 113 -7.03 13.14 5.25
N ILE A 114 -6.09 12.31 5.71
CA ILE A 114 -6.42 11.05 6.39
C ILE A 114 -7.17 11.34 7.71
N GLU A 115 -6.73 12.31 8.49
CA GLU A 115 -7.39 12.71 9.74
C GLU A 115 -8.75 13.36 9.48
N GLU A 116 -8.86 14.23 8.47
CA GLU A 116 -10.13 14.84 8.03
C GLU A 116 -11.16 13.80 7.57
N ALA A 117 -10.73 12.66 7.03
CA ALA A 117 -11.61 11.56 6.69
C ALA A 117 -12.19 10.84 7.92
N GLY A 118 -11.72 11.13 9.13
CA GLY A 118 -12.23 10.58 10.39
C GLY A 118 -12.03 9.07 10.51
N VAL A 119 -10.90 8.56 10.03
CA VAL A 119 -10.56 7.14 10.05
C VAL A 119 -9.70 6.76 11.25
N THR A 120 -9.73 5.49 11.63
CA THR A 120 -8.90 4.93 12.71
C THR A 120 -7.59 4.35 12.21
N ALA A 121 -7.52 4.04 10.91
CA ALA A 121 -6.29 3.56 10.28
C ALA A 121 -6.18 3.94 8.80
N VAL A 122 -4.94 4.11 8.35
CA VAL A 122 -4.57 4.09 6.93
C VAL A 122 -3.96 2.74 6.62
N VAL A 123 -4.46 2.11 5.56
CA VAL A 123 -4.06 0.77 5.12
C VAL A 123 -3.33 0.87 3.79
N SER A 124 -2.26 0.12 3.62
CA SER A 124 -1.53 0.00 2.36
C SER A 124 -0.87 -1.37 2.22
N SER A 125 -0.43 -1.72 1.04
CA SER A 125 0.41 -2.90 0.80
C SER A 125 1.91 -2.57 0.73
N ASP A 126 2.30 -1.30 0.78
CA ASP A 126 3.70 -0.88 0.70
C ASP A 126 4.23 -0.48 2.08
N VAL A 127 5.16 -1.31 2.58
CA VAL A 127 5.79 -1.10 3.90
C VAL A 127 6.57 0.21 3.96
N SER A 128 7.17 0.66 2.86
CA SER A 128 7.93 1.92 2.84
C SER A 128 7.01 3.12 3.07
N CYS A 129 5.84 3.12 2.42
CA CYS A 129 4.81 4.14 2.65
C CYS A 129 4.28 4.08 4.08
N LEU A 130 4.06 2.88 4.62
CA LEU A 130 3.59 2.71 6.00
C LEU A 130 4.61 3.17 7.04
N LEU A 131 5.91 2.94 6.80
CA LEU A 131 6.98 3.46 7.66
C LEU A 131 7.00 4.99 7.66
N GLN A 132 6.89 5.62 6.49
CA GLN A 132 6.85 7.07 6.35
C GLN A 132 5.64 7.67 7.06
N LEU A 133 4.45 7.20 6.72
CA LEU A 133 3.20 7.71 7.29
C LEU A 133 3.09 7.38 8.78
N GLY A 134 3.40 6.15 9.17
CA GLY A 134 3.33 5.72 10.58
C GLY A 134 4.33 6.43 11.47
N GLY A 135 5.55 6.66 11.00
CA GLY A 135 6.55 7.45 11.70
C GLY A 135 6.06 8.89 11.92
N ARG A 136 5.52 9.52 10.88
CA ARG A 136 5.03 10.89 10.96
C ARG A 136 3.76 11.03 11.79
N LEU A 137 2.79 10.10 11.66
CA LEU A 137 1.60 10.02 12.53
C LEU A 137 1.98 9.96 14.01
N LYS A 138 2.96 9.12 14.34
CA LYS A 138 3.47 8.99 15.71
C LYS A 138 4.09 10.29 16.21
N GLU A 139 4.90 10.94 15.40
CA GLU A 139 5.55 12.22 15.74
C GLU A 139 4.52 13.34 15.98
N MET A 140 3.44 13.37 15.20
CA MET A 140 2.32 14.31 15.33
C MET A 140 1.38 13.98 16.51
N GLY A 141 1.56 12.84 17.18
CA GLY A 141 0.66 12.38 18.24
C GLY A 141 -0.72 11.96 17.75
N SER A 142 -0.84 11.61 16.48
CA SER A 142 -2.08 11.14 15.87
C SER A 142 -2.51 9.79 16.43
N LYS A 143 -3.82 9.57 16.53
CA LYS A 143 -4.41 8.28 16.92
C LYS A 143 -4.62 7.33 15.74
N VAL A 144 -4.44 7.82 14.51
CA VAL A 144 -4.57 7.02 13.30
C VAL A 144 -3.39 6.03 13.22
N ARG A 145 -3.69 4.78 12.93
CA ARG A 145 -2.68 3.71 12.78
C ARG A 145 -2.32 3.54 11.31
N ALA A 146 -1.05 3.26 11.02
CA ALA A 146 -0.63 2.79 9.71
C ALA A 146 -0.53 1.26 9.74
N LEU A 147 -1.26 0.56 8.86
CA LEU A 147 -1.41 -0.89 8.89
C LEU A 147 -1.16 -1.48 7.50
N HIS A 148 -0.50 -2.63 7.47
CA HIS A 148 -0.41 -3.40 6.24
C HIS A 148 -1.73 -4.12 5.96
N LEU A 149 -2.11 -4.25 4.67
CA LEU A 149 -3.32 -4.98 4.26
C LEU A 149 -3.42 -6.36 4.92
N ALA A 150 -2.31 -7.12 4.95
CA ALA A 150 -2.28 -8.44 5.57
C ALA A 150 -2.61 -8.44 7.07
N GLU A 151 -2.32 -7.35 7.80
CA GLU A 151 -2.67 -7.25 9.22
C GLU A 151 -4.19 -7.14 9.37
N VAL A 152 -4.84 -6.33 8.54
CA VAL A 152 -6.31 -6.18 8.55
C VAL A 152 -6.98 -7.49 8.15
N LEU A 153 -6.50 -8.14 7.08
CA LEU A 153 -7.06 -9.40 6.58
C LEU A 153 -6.86 -10.59 7.54
N ASN A 154 -5.91 -10.50 8.48
CA ASN A 154 -5.65 -11.55 9.46
C ASN A 154 -6.38 -11.36 10.80
N THR A 155 -7.23 -10.33 10.94
CA THR A 155 -8.03 -10.11 12.17
C THR A 155 -9.21 -11.08 12.24
N ARG A 156 -9.60 -11.44 13.52
CA ARG A 156 -10.72 -12.35 13.80
C ARG A 156 -11.70 -11.72 14.78
#